data_eb091a8ed2731f65265597acfba6080f
#
_entry.id   eb091a8ed2731f65265597acfba6080f
#
_cell.length_a   1.000
_cell.length_b   1.000
_cell.length_c   1.000
_cell.angle_alpha   90.00
_cell.angle_beta   90.00
_cell.angle_gamma   90.00
#
_symmetry.space_group_name_H-M   'P 1'
#
loop_
_entity.id
_entity.type
_entity.pdbx_description
1 polymer ?
#
loop_
_entity_poly.entity_id
_entity_poly.type
_entity_poly.pdbx_seq_one_letter_code
_entity_poly.pdbx_strand_id
1 'polypeptide(L)' 'MADIAKKIKNTFQDSEAKMKTEKDHAEGKPSSETLNKAKVKTRDALT' A
#
# COMPACT_ATOMS: atom_id res chain seq x y z
N MET A 1 -12.53 -12.11 -15.04
CA MET A 1 -11.53 -11.17 -15.60
C MET A 1 -11.25 -10.04 -14.64
N ALA A 2 -12.28 -9.27 -14.24
CA ALA A 2 -12.12 -8.16 -13.30
C ALA A 2 -11.54 -8.60 -11.94
N ASP A 3 -11.87 -9.82 -11.49
CA ASP A 3 -11.41 -10.33 -10.21
C ASP A 3 -9.90 -10.56 -10.18
N ILE A 4 -9.34 -11.02 -11.29
CA ILE A 4 -7.89 -11.23 -11.38
C ILE A 4 -7.16 -9.89 -11.33
N ALA A 5 -7.65 -8.91 -12.07
CA ALA A 5 -7.06 -7.57 -12.07
C ALA A 5 -7.13 -6.93 -10.69
N LYS A 6 -8.24 -7.10 -9.98
CA LYS A 6 -8.39 -6.59 -8.62
C LYS A 6 -7.41 -7.25 -7.66
N LYS A 7 -7.22 -8.57 -7.76
CA LYS A 7 -6.28 -9.29 -6.91
C LYS A 7 -4.85 -8.83 -7.14
N ILE A 8 -4.46 -8.66 -8.40
CA ILE A 8 -3.13 -8.17 -8.74
C ILE A 8 -2.93 -6.76 -8.18
N LYS A 9 -3.91 -5.88 -8.37
CA LYS A 9 -3.86 -4.52 -7.87
C LYS A 9 -3.72 -4.49 -6.35
N ASN A 10 -4.50 -5.30 -5.64
CA ASN A 10 -4.42 -5.40 -4.19
C ASN A 10 -3.04 -5.90 -3.74
N THR A 11 -2.49 -6.87 -4.43
CA THR A 11 -1.16 -7.40 -4.11
C THR A 11 -0.10 -6.31 -4.26
N PHE A 12 -0.15 -5.54 -5.32
CA PHE A 12 0.77 -4.43 -5.52
C PHE A 12 0.60 -3.35 -4.46
N GLN A 13 -0.64 -3.04 -4.10
CA GLN A 13 -0.92 -2.05 -3.05
C GLN A 13 -0.38 -2.51 -1.71
N ASP A 14 -0.55 -3.78 -1.37
CA ASP A 14 -0.02 -4.35 -0.14
C ASP A 14 1.50 -4.28 -0.11
N SER A 15 2.15 -4.66 -1.21
CA SER A 15 3.60 -4.64 -1.31
C SER A 15 4.13 -3.21 -1.17
N GLU A 16 3.50 -2.25 -1.83
CA GLU A 16 3.91 -0.85 -1.74
C GLU A 16 3.75 -0.33 -0.31
N ALA A 17 2.62 -0.61 0.32
CA ALA A 17 2.38 -0.18 1.70
C ALA A 17 3.39 -0.80 2.66
N LYS A 18 3.70 -2.08 2.46
CA LYS A 18 4.68 -2.78 3.30
C LYS A 18 6.07 -2.17 3.15
N MET A 19 6.49 -1.89 1.93
CA MET A 19 7.80 -1.28 1.69
C MET A 19 7.88 0.11 2.30
N LYS A 20 6.83 0.90 2.18
CA LYS A 20 6.78 2.23 2.80
C LYS A 20 6.89 2.15 4.32
N THR A 21 6.17 1.18 4.92
CA THR A 21 6.20 0.99 6.36
C THR A 21 7.60 0.59 6.83
N GLU A 22 8.24 -0.35 6.14
CA GLU A 22 9.58 -0.79 6.47
C GLU A 22 10.59 0.35 6.33
N LYS A 23 10.48 1.14 5.27
CA LYS A 23 11.34 2.28 5.05
C LYS A 23 11.18 3.32 6.15
N ASP A 24 9.94 3.62 6.52
CA ASP A 24 9.68 4.59 7.58
C ASP A 24 10.25 4.12 8.91
N HIS A 25 10.10 2.83 9.23
CA HIS A 25 10.67 2.27 10.46
C HIS A 25 12.20 2.33 10.44
N ALA A 26 12.81 2.08 9.30
CA ALA A 26 14.27 2.18 9.16
C ALA A 26 14.75 3.62 9.36
N GLU A 27 13.93 4.60 9.02
CA GLU A 27 14.24 6.02 9.23
C GLU A 27 13.85 6.50 10.63
N GLY A 28 13.29 5.62 11.46
CA GLY A 28 12.85 5.96 12.80
C GLY A 28 11.53 6.71 12.86
N LYS A 29 10.76 6.69 11.79
CA LYS A 29 9.47 7.37 11.76
C LYS A 29 8.35 6.42 12.17
N PRO A 30 7.35 6.91 12.92
CA PRO A 30 6.16 6.12 13.23
C PRO A 30 5.36 5.91 11.95
N SER A 31 5.03 4.64 11.65
CA SER A 31 4.28 4.31 10.46
C SER A 31 3.49 3.03 10.69
N SER A 32 2.36 2.91 10.02
CA SER A 32 1.51 1.74 10.10
C SER A 32 1.22 1.23 8.68
N GLU A 33 1.37 -0.08 8.49
CA GLU A 33 1.06 -0.70 7.21
C GLU A 33 -0.41 -0.48 6.83
N THR A 34 -1.31 -0.54 7.80
CA THR A 34 -2.73 -0.30 7.58
C THR A 34 -2.98 1.11 7.06
N LEU A 35 -2.35 2.10 7.68
CA LEU A 35 -2.48 3.49 7.24
C LEU A 35 -1.89 3.70 5.86
N ASN A 36 -0.74 3.11 5.59
CA ASN A 36 -0.08 3.23 4.30
C ASN A 36 -0.92 2.57 3.20
N LYS A 37 -1.51 1.42 3.49
CA LYS A 37 -2.41 0.75 2.55
C LYS A 37 -3.62 1.62 2.24
N ALA A 38 -4.20 2.25 3.24
CA ALA A 38 -5.32 3.17 3.03
C ALA A 38 -4.91 4.35 2.15
N LYS A 39 -3.73 4.91 2.38
CA LYS A 39 -3.21 6.00 1.56
C LYS A 39 -3.00 5.58 0.11
N VAL A 40 -2.42 4.40 -0.10
CA VAL A 40 -2.19 3.88 -1.45
C VAL A 40 -3.51 3.67 -2.18
N LYS A 41 -4.50 3.09 -1.50
CA LYS A 41 -5.82 2.89 -2.09
C LYS A 41 -6.48 4.20 -2.47
N THR A 42 -6.40 5.20 -1.61
CA THR A 42 -6.96 6.52 -1.88
C THR A 42 -6.28 7.17 -3.07
N ARG A 43 -4.95 7.10 -3.13
CA ARG A 43 -4.20 7.64 -4.26
C ARG A 43 -4.63 6.96 -5.57
N ASP A 44 -4.71 5.64 -5.57
CA ASP A 44 -5.07 4.89 -6.77
C ASP A 44 -6.50 5.17 -7.21
N ALA A 45 -7.39 5.43 -6.25
CA ALA A 45 -8.78 5.78 -6.56
C ALA A 45 -8.90 7.17 -7.19
N LEU A 46 -7.96 8.07 -6.88
CA LEU A 46 -7.96 9.43 -7.42
C LEU A 46 -7.24 9.55 -8.75
N THR A 47 -6.49 8.54 -9.12
CA THR A 47 -5.82 8.49 -10.42
C THR A 47 -6.63 7.64 -11.39
#